data_196cd925a2e1fd3a031ace094b838762
#
_entry.id   196cd925a2e1fd3a031ace094b838762
#
_cell.length_a   1.000
_cell.length_b   1.000
_cell.length_c   1.000
_cell.angle_alpha   90.00
_cell.angle_beta   90.00
_cell.angle_gamma   90.00
#
_symmetry.space_group_name_H-M   'P 1'
#
loop_
_entity.id
_entity.type
_entity.pdbx_description
1 polymer ?
#
loop_
_entity_poly.entity_id
_entity_poly.type
_entity_poly.pdbx_seq_one_letter_code
_entity_poly.pdbx_strand_id
1 'polypeptide(L)'
;MSIFRFPILVWLGIGILIICLGIRQSFGIFMMPISDHFQTGREFFSFAIALQNLLFGVFQPFVGMASDRWGAKRIIILGAISYALGLYLTSIAVEPTLMYLSLGVLVGFGLSATSYVIVLGAVAKVVPAQHAAKAFGLTTAAGSFGMFAMIPGAQALLSGFGWQGALQVFAVLCSFMVMFALFMRTAKPQANNAANAQEDTQTLKEALKEAFAHKGYWLIHAGFFVCGFHVMFIATHLPSYLADKDLPASTAAMALAYVGIFNIFGSYFWGVMADRFNKRHVMSALYLMRTVVIGAFVTLPVTEHTAAIFGGAIGFCWLGTVPLTSGLVRQIFGARYLSTLYGLVFFTHQVGSFLGAWVGGRIYDYYGSYDPIWWSTVVLAFIAALIHLPINDKPVPRLNLATA
;
A
#
# COMPACT_ATOMS: atom_id res chain seq x y z
N MET A 1 -17.08 -20.46 12.66
CA MET A 1 -16.87 -20.93 11.28
C MET A 1 -15.38 -21.15 11.10
N SER A 2 -14.95 -22.34 10.66
CA SER A 2 -13.53 -22.58 10.38
C SER A 2 -13.11 -21.73 9.16
N ILE A 3 -11.82 -21.39 9.06
CA ILE A 3 -11.26 -20.58 7.96
C ILE A 3 -11.60 -21.19 6.59
N PHE A 4 -11.68 -22.51 6.47
CA PHE A 4 -12.00 -23.21 5.22
C PHE A 4 -13.48 -23.13 4.79
N ARG A 5 -14.37 -22.53 5.57
CA ARG A 5 -15.80 -22.39 5.26
C ARG A 5 -16.21 -21.00 4.78
N PHE A 6 -15.25 -20.13 4.43
CA PHE A 6 -15.59 -18.85 3.84
C PHE A 6 -16.15 -19.01 2.42
N PRO A 7 -17.04 -18.10 1.98
CA PRO A 7 -17.54 -18.06 0.60
C PRO A 7 -16.37 -18.04 -0.40
N ILE A 8 -16.54 -18.67 -1.55
CA ILE A 8 -15.52 -18.74 -2.61
C ILE A 8 -15.00 -17.36 -3.03
N LEU A 9 -15.84 -16.33 -2.93
CA LEU A 9 -15.47 -14.95 -3.24
C LEU A 9 -14.29 -14.46 -2.38
N VAL A 10 -14.18 -14.91 -1.12
CA VAL A 10 -13.04 -14.56 -0.25
C VAL A 10 -11.74 -15.14 -0.82
N TRP A 11 -11.75 -16.39 -1.26
CA TRP A 11 -10.58 -17.05 -1.85
C TRP A 11 -10.18 -16.46 -3.20
N LEU A 12 -11.15 -16.10 -4.03
CA LEU A 12 -10.91 -15.38 -5.28
C LEU A 12 -10.32 -14.00 -5.02
N GLY A 13 -10.81 -13.28 -4.02
CA GLY A 13 -10.26 -12.00 -3.57
C GLY A 13 -8.82 -12.12 -3.06
N ILE A 14 -8.51 -13.19 -2.32
CA ILE A 14 -7.16 -13.53 -1.87
C ILE A 14 -6.23 -13.70 -3.08
N GLY A 15 -6.62 -14.48 -4.08
CA GLY A 15 -5.84 -14.68 -5.29
C GLY A 15 -5.57 -13.38 -6.04
N ILE A 16 -6.57 -12.50 -6.15
CA ILE A 16 -6.43 -11.19 -6.78
C ILE A 16 -5.40 -10.32 -6.03
N LEU A 17 -5.47 -10.28 -4.70
CA LEU A 17 -4.54 -9.44 -3.91
C LEU A 17 -3.11 -9.99 -3.90
N ILE A 18 -2.93 -11.32 -3.90
CA ILE A 18 -1.60 -11.94 -4.04
C ILE A 18 -0.94 -11.47 -5.32
N ILE A 19 -1.64 -11.55 -6.45
CA ILE A 19 -1.10 -11.14 -7.76
C ILE A 19 -0.89 -9.63 -7.80
N CYS A 20 -1.93 -8.85 -7.52
CA CYS A 20 -1.92 -7.39 -7.65
C CYS A 20 -0.80 -6.75 -6.81
N LEU A 21 -0.75 -7.07 -5.51
CA LEU A 21 0.19 -6.43 -4.58
C LEU A 21 1.58 -7.06 -4.64
N GLY A 22 1.67 -8.35 -4.96
CA GLY A 22 2.94 -9.02 -5.17
C GLY A 22 3.71 -8.44 -6.34
N ILE A 23 3.05 -8.27 -7.50
CA ILE A 23 3.65 -7.63 -8.68
C ILE A 23 4.04 -6.17 -8.36
N ARG A 24 3.14 -5.39 -7.73
CA ARG A 24 3.42 -4.00 -7.37
C ARG A 24 4.70 -3.85 -6.56
N GLN A 25 4.93 -4.73 -5.60
CA GLN A 25 6.09 -4.64 -4.71
C GLN A 25 7.39 -5.17 -5.33
N SER A 26 7.29 -5.83 -6.48
CA SER A 26 8.46 -6.33 -7.21
C SER A 26 9.10 -5.27 -8.11
N PHE A 27 8.46 -4.13 -8.36
CA PHE A 27 8.96 -3.16 -9.35
C PHE A 27 10.36 -2.62 -9.05
N GLY A 28 10.77 -2.51 -7.79
CA GLY A 28 12.10 -2.00 -7.44
C GLY A 28 13.25 -2.79 -8.06
N ILE A 29 13.12 -4.12 -8.22
CA ILE A 29 14.18 -4.94 -8.84
C ILE A 29 14.32 -4.72 -10.35
N PHE A 30 13.36 -4.09 -11.00
CA PHE A 30 13.40 -3.78 -12.43
C PHE A 30 14.09 -2.44 -12.74
N MET A 31 14.36 -1.61 -11.71
CA MET A 31 14.91 -0.28 -11.91
C MET A 31 16.22 -0.30 -12.69
N MET A 32 17.22 -1.04 -12.22
CA MET A 32 18.52 -1.09 -12.88
C MET A 32 18.44 -1.66 -14.32
N PRO A 33 17.85 -2.85 -14.55
CA PRO A 33 17.77 -3.42 -15.89
C PRO A 33 17.04 -2.54 -16.91
N ILE A 34 16.01 -1.81 -16.46
CA ILE A 34 15.25 -0.92 -17.35
C ILE A 34 16.01 0.39 -17.60
N SER A 35 16.59 1.00 -16.56
CA SER A 35 17.38 2.22 -16.71
C SER A 35 18.60 1.99 -17.61
N ASP A 36 19.28 0.85 -17.44
CA ASP A 36 20.42 0.46 -18.27
C ASP A 36 20.01 0.23 -19.75
N HIS A 37 18.85 -0.41 -19.96
CA HIS A 37 18.34 -0.64 -21.33
C HIS A 37 18.05 0.66 -22.09
N PHE A 38 17.44 1.63 -21.41
CA PHE A 38 17.10 2.93 -22.01
C PHE A 38 18.22 3.97 -21.89
N GLN A 39 19.36 3.62 -21.28
CA GLN A 39 20.48 4.54 -21.01
C GLN A 39 19.99 5.81 -20.29
N THR A 40 19.12 5.64 -19.29
CA THR A 40 18.51 6.72 -18.50
C THR A 40 18.98 6.64 -17.04
N GLY A 41 18.84 7.76 -16.31
CA GLY A 41 19.02 7.78 -14.87
C GLY A 41 17.91 7.03 -14.11
N ARG A 42 18.10 6.89 -12.81
CA ARG A 42 17.13 6.23 -11.92
C ARG A 42 15.86 7.07 -11.71
N GLU A 43 15.96 8.40 -11.90
CA GLU A 43 14.81 9.30 -11.85
C GLU A 43 13.74 8.90 -12.85
N PHE A 44 14.13 8.48 -14.05
CA PHE A 44 13.21 8.09 -15.11
C PHE A 44 12.26 6.96 -14.68
N PHE A 45 12.82 5.82 -14.24
CA PHE A 45 12.02 4.67 -13.80
C PHE A 45 11.23 5.00 -12.53
N SER A 46 11.88 5.64 -11.57
CA SER A 46 11.25 5.98 -10.29
C SER A 46 10.11 6.98 -10.45
N PHE A 47 10.16 7.87 -11.44
CA PHE A 47 9.04 8.76 -11.76
C PHE A 47 7.84 7.99 -12.34
N ALA A 48 8.06 6.95 -13.17
CA ALA A 48 6.97 6.09 -13.62
C ALA A 48 6.27 5.38 -12.46
N ILE A 49 7.05 4.86 -11.49
CA ILE A 49 6.52 4.28 -10.25
C ILE A 49 5.84 5.33 -9.37
N ALA A 50 6.37 6.53 -9.29
CA ALA A 50 5.76 7.63 -8.57
C ALA A 50 4.39 7.98 -9.15
N LEU A 51 4.32 8.18 -10.47
CA LEU A 51 3.07 8.46 -11.19
C LEU A 51 2.02 7.35 -10.98
N GLN A 52 2.46 6.08 -11.03
CA GLN A 52 1.62 4.92 -10.73
C GLN A 52 0.96 5.04 -9.35
N ASN A 53 1.74 5.39 -8.32
CA ASN A 53 1.24 5.49 -6.95
C ASN A 53 0.31 6.70 -6.77
N LEU A 54 0.63 7.85 -7.37
CA LEU A 54 -0.24 9.02 -7.33
C LEU A 54 -1.60 8.71 -7.99
N LEU A 55 -1.58 8.12 -9.18
CA LEU A 55 -2.79 7.78 -9.92
C LEU A 55 -3.57 6.64 -9.25
N PHE A 56 -2.91 5.70 -8.61
CA PHE A 56 -3.57 4.74 -7.72
C PHE A 56 -4.43 5.47 -6.67
N GLY A 57 -3.89 6.50 -6.02
CA GLY A 57 -4.64 7.31 -5.05
C GLY A 57 -5.75 8.14 -5.68
N VAL A 58 -5.47 8.81 -6.80
CA VAL A 58 -6.44 9.67 -7.51
C VAL A 58 -7.64 8.87 -8.01
N PHE A 59 -7.40 7.71 -8.62
CA PHE A 59 -8.48 6.88 -9.16
C PHE A 59 -9.29 6.16 -8.09
N GLN A 60 -8.77 6.00 -6.87
CA GLN A 60 -9.40 5.19 -5.81
C GLN A 60 -10.86 5.60 -5.50
N PRO A 61 -11.21 6.89 -5.31
CA PRO A 61 -12.60 7.29 -5.07
C PRO A 61 -13.52 6.99 -6.26
N PHE A 62 -13.07 7.26 -7.48
CA PHE A 62 -13.86 7.04 -8.70
C PHE A 62 -14.14 5.57 -8.94
N VAL A 63 -13.12 4.74 -8.77
CA VAL A 63 -13.21 3.28 -8.89
C VAL A 63 -14.11 2.69 -7.79
N GLY A 64 -14.04 3.23 -6.57
CA GLY A 64 -14.92 2.88 -5.46
C GLY A 64 -16.40 3.15 -5.80
N MET A 65 -16.72 4.37 -6.23
CA MET A 65 -18.08 4.75 -6.65
C MET A 65 -18.58 3.90 -7.82
N ALA A 66 -17.71 3.65 -8.81
CA ALA A 66 -18.02 2.79 -9.94
C ALA A 66 -18.32 1.34 -9.50
N SER A 67 -17.55 0.81 -8.53
CA SER A 67 -17.76 -0.52 -7.95
C SER A 67 -19.09 -0.63 -7.22
N ASP A 68 -19.50 0.42 -6.52
CA ASP A 68 -20.79 0.43 -5.83
C ASP A 68 -21.95 0.49 -6.82
N ARG A 69 -21.83 1.24 -7.92
CA ARG A 69 -22.86 1.39 -8.94
C ARG A 69 -22.96 0.18 -9.89
N TRP A 70 -21.82 -0.32 -10.36
CA TRP A 70 -21.75 -1.33 -11.44
C TRP A 70 -21.31 -2.71 -10.95
N GLY A 71 -20.95 -2.83 -9.66
CA GLY A 71 -20.49 -4.06 -9.02
C GLY A 71 -18.99 -4.27 -9.12
N ALA A 72 -18.39 -4.80 -8.05
CA ALA A 72 -16.93 -5.02 -7.94
C ALA A 72 -16.37 -5.92 -9.07
N LYS A 73 -17.14 -6.94 -9.51
CA LYS A 73 -16.71 -7.84 -10.60
C LYS A 73 -16.27 -7.10 -11.85
N ARG A 74 -17.10 -6.17 -12.37
CA ARG A 74 -16.80 -5.42 -13.61
C ARG A 74 -15.58 -4.54 -13.44
N ILE A 75 -15.47 -3.90 -12.29
CA ILE A 75 -14.36 -2.98 -11.99
C ILE A 75 -13.04 -3.74 -11.86
N ILE A 76 -13.03 -4.90 -11.19
CA ILE A 76 -11.84 -5.75 -11.11
C ILE A 76 -11.41 -6.25 -12.49
N ILE A 77 -12.36 -6.65 -13.35
CA ILE A 77 -12.04 -7.07 -14.73
C ILE A 77 -11.38 -5.95 -15.51
N LEU A 78 -11.96 -4.74 -15.50
CA LEU A 78 -11.38 -3.57 -16.19
C LEU A 78 -10.00 -3.22 -15.63
N GLY A 79 -9.84 -3.25 -14.30
CA GLY A 79 -8.56 -3.00 -13.66
C GLY A 79 -7.50 -4.05 -13.99
N ALA A 80 -7.87 -5.33 -13.97
CA ALA A 80 -6.96 -6.42 -14.30
C ALA A 80 -6.50 -6.37 -15.77
N ILE A 81 -7.41 -6.04 -16.69
CA ILE A 81 -7.08 -5.83 -18.11
C ILE A 81 -6.14 -4.63 -18.25
N SER A 82 -6.44 -3.49 -17.61
CA SER A 82 -5.58 -2.32 -17.65
C SER A 82 -4.18 -2.61 -17.08
N TYR A 83 -4.12 -3.37 -15.98
CA TYR A 83 -2.86 -3.77 -15.36
C TYR A 83 -2.04 -4.68 -16.30
N ALA A 84 -2.67 -5.73 -16.85
CA ALA A 84 -2.03 -6.64 -17.81
C ALA A 84 -1.53 -5.90 -19.05
N LEU A 85 -2.38 -5.03 -19.63
CA LEU A 85 -2.03 -4.22 -20.80
C LEU A 85 -0.88 -3.26 -20.47
N GLY A 86 -0.90 -2.61 -19.33
CA GLY A 86 0.18 -1.72 -18.89
C GLY A 86 1.51 -2.45 -18.79
N LEU A 87 1.55 -3.63 -18.17
CA LEU A 87 2.76 -4.45 -18.06
C LEU A 87 3.25 -4.94 -19.43
N TYR A 88 2.34 -5.39 -20.27
CA TYR A 88 2.69 -5.84 -21.62
C TYR A 88 3.26 -4.70 -22.47
N LEU A 89 2.60 -3.53 -22.50
CA LEU A 89 3.09 -2.37 -23.23
C LEU A 89 4.44 -1.87 -22.70
N THR A 90 4.65 -1.95 -21.38
CA THR A 90 5.96 -1.65 -20.80
C THR A 90 7.03 -2.60 -21.31
N SER A 91 6.72 -3.91 -21.42
CA SER A 91 7.68 -4.94 -21.87
C SER A 91 8.14 -4.79 -23.32
N ILE A 92 7.34 -4.14 -24.16
CA ILE A 92 7.64 -3.89 -25.58
C ILE A 92 7.96 -2.42 -25.87
N ALA A 93 8.12 -1.60 -24.82
CA ALA A 93 8.41 -0.18 -24.99
C ALA A 93 9.76 0.01 -25.67
N VAL A 94 9.77 0.78 -26.76
CA VAL A 94 10.99 1.19 -27.47
C VAL A 94 11.43 2.57 -26.99
N GLU A 95 10.47 3.41 -26.64
CA GLU A 95 10.75 4.76 -26.13
C GLU A 95 10.43 4.86 -24.63
N PRO A 96 11.30 5.56 -23.86
CA PRO A 96 11.10 5.75 -22.43
C PRO A 96 9.74 6.34 -22.06
N THR A 97 9.23 7.29 -22.85
CA THR A 97 7.97 8.01 -22.59
C THR A 97 6.74 7.10 -22.53
N LEU A 98 6.74 5.98 -23.28
CA LEU A 98 5.65 5.00 -23.22
C LEU A 98 5.49 4.38 -21.82
N MET A 99 6.58 4.30 -21.04
CA MET A 99 6.53 3.77 -19.68
C MET A 99 5.70 4.64 -18.73
N TYR A 100 5.67 5.95 -18.91
CA TYR A 100 4.82 6.82 -18.09
C TYR A 100 3.33 6.52 -18.32
N LEU A 101 2.96 6.24 -19.57
CA LEU A 101 1.58 5.85 -19.88
C LEU A 101 1.29 4.40 -19.44
N SER A 102 2.17 3.47 -19.77
CA SER A 102 1.94 2.04 -19.52
C SER A 102 2.11 1.68 -18.04
N LEU A 103 3.29 1.90 -17.46
CA LEU A 103 3.58 1.58 -16.07
C LEU A 103 2.99 2.61 -15.09
N GLY A 104 2.98 3.90 -15.47
CA GLY A 104 2.42 4.97 -14.64
C GLY A 104 0.90 4.97 -14.65
N VAL A 105 0.28 5.21 -15.81
CA VAL A 105 -1.18 5.44 -15.90
C VAL A 105 -1.97 4.14 -15.89
N LEU A 106 -1.69 3.21 -16.81
CA LEU A 106 -2.50 2.00 -16.95
C LEU A 106 -2.36 1.07 -15.73
N VAL A 107 -1.15 0.87 -15.24
CA VAL A 107 -0.94 0.07 -14.02
C VAL A 107 -1.46 0.80 -12.79
N GLY A 108 -1.32 2.13 -12.69
CA GLY A 108 -1.90 2.93 -11.60
C GLY A 108 -3.42 2.81 -11.50
N PHE A 109 -4.13 2.88 -12.64
CA PHE A 109 -5.57 2.60 -12.70
C PHE A 109 -5.87 1.13 -12.35
N GLY A 110 -5.11 0.18 -12.91
CA GLY A 110 -5.24 -1.24 -12.62
C GLY A 110 -5.15 -1.56 -11.14
N LEU A 111 -4.16 -0.99 -10.45
CA LEU A 111 -3.98 -1.10 -8.99
C LEU A 111 -5.18 -0.55 -8.23
N SER A 112 -5.70 0.61 -8.62
CA SER A 112 -6.87 1.21 -7.99
C SER A 112 -8.07 0.27 -8.02
N ALA A 113 -8.29 -0.41 -9.16
CA ALA A 113 -9.45 -1.26 -9.39
C ALA A 113 -9.30 -2.70 -8.86
N THR A 114 -8.08 -3.15 -8.53
CA THR A 114 -7.82 -4.52 -8.07
C THR A 114 -7.27 -4.63 -6.65
N SER A 115 -7.08 -3.50 -5.96
CA SER A 115 -6.50 -3.44 -4.61
C SER A 115 -7.51 -3.70 -3.48
N TYR A 116 -7.04 -3.54 -2.26
CA TYR A 116 -7.79 -3.81 -1.03
C TYR A 116 -9.19 -3.21 -0.99
N VAL A 117 -9.38 -1.96 -1.41
CA VAL A 117 -10.65 -1.25 -1.25
C VAL A 117 -11.78 -1.98 -1.98
N ILE A 118 -11.54 -2.37 -3.24
CA ILE A 118 -12.54 -3.03 -4.06
C ILE A 118 -12.76 -4.48 -3.62
N VAL A 119 -11.68 -5.20 -3.34
CA VAL A 119 -11.75 -6.62 -2.93
C VAL A 119 -12.42 -6.75 -1.55
N LEU A 120 -12.00 -5.95 -0.56
CA LEU A 120 -12.61 -5.99 0.78
C LEU A 120 -14.07 -5.51 0.75
N GLY A 121 -14.40 -4.52 -0.09
CA GLY A 121 -15.78 -4.10 -0.32
C GLY A 121 -16.66 -5.22 -0.89
N ALA A 122 -16.11 -6.05 -1.78
CA ALA A 122 -16.80 -7.23 -2.29
C ALA A 122 -16.96 -8.32 -1.23
N VAL A 123 -15.92 -8.58 -0.44
CA VAL A 123 -15.92 -9.54 0.68
C VAL A 123 -16.94 -9.13 1.74
N ALA A 124 -17.04 -7.84 2.08
CA ALA A 124 -17.99 -7.31 3.05
C ALA A 124 -19.45 -7.62 2.70
N LYS A 125 -19.77 -7.71 1.40
CA LYS A 125 -21.13 -7.96 0.90
C LYS A 125 -21.56 -9.43 1.01
N VAL A 126 -20.64 -10.38 1.25
CA VAL A 126 -20.93 -11.82 1.27
C VAL A 126 -20.61 -12.51 2.59
N VAL A 127 -19.85 -11.87 3.46
CA VAL A 127 -19.46 -12.43 4.75
C VAL A 127 -20.34 -11.85 5.86
N PRO A 128 -20.95 -12.68 6.73
CA PRO A 128 -21.70 -12.19 7.88
C PRO A 128 -20.86 -11.31 8.79
N ALA A 129 -21.47 -10.27 9.39
CA ALA A 129 -20.77 -9.27 10.20
C ALA A 129 -19.91 -9.89 11.32
N GLN A 130 -20.38 -10.95 11.97
CA GLN A 130 -19.65 -11.69 13.03
C GLN A 130 -18.36 -12.36 12.55
N HIS A 131 -18.16 -12.56 11.24
CA HIS A 131 -16.99 -13.18 10.64
C HIS A 131 -16.18 -12.21 9.77
N ALA A 132 -16.66 -10.98 9.58
CA ALA A 132 -16.04 -9.98 8.71
C ALA A 132 -14.59 -9.68 9.09
N ALA A 133 -14.30 -9.48 10.39
CA ALA A 133 -12.94 -9.21 10.86
C ALA A 133 -11.94 -10.33 10.48
N LYS A 134 -12.34 -11.60 10.62
CA LYS A 134 -11.50 -12.74 10.24
C LYS A 134 -11.28 -12.82 8.73
N ALA A 135 -12.35 -12.59 7.93
CA ALA A 135 -12.25 -12.59 6.47
C ALA A 135 -11.35 -11.44 5.99
N PHE A 136 -11.51 -10.24 6.54
CA PHE A 136 -10.67 -9.07 6.19
C PHE A 136 -9.22 -9.28 6.57
N GLY A 137 -8.95 -9.80 7.78
CA GLY A 137 -7.60 -10.11 8.23
C GLY A 137 -6.91 -11.12 7.30
N LEU A 138 -7.59 -12.21 6.94
CA LEU A 138 -7.07 -13.21 6.01
C LEU A 138 -6.81 -12.62 4.61
N THR A 139 -7.76 -11.85 4.10
CA THR A 139 -7.66 -11.23 2.77
C THR A 139 -6.53 -10.18 2.73
N THR A 140 -6.32 -9.44 3.83
CA THR A 140 -5.21 -8.47 3.94
C THR A 140 -3.86 -9.16 4.06
N ALA A 141 -3.76 -10.23 4.84
CA ALA A 141 -2.55 -11.04 4.97
C ALA A 141 -2.12 -11.65 3.63
N ALA A 142 -3.09 -11.96 2.75
CA ALA A 142 -2.81 -12.48 1.41
C ALA A 142 -1.98 -11.51 0.56
N GLY A 143 -2.23 -10.20 0.64
CA GLY A 143 -1.41 -9.21 -0.05
C GLY A 143 0.05 -9.21 0.42
N SER A 144 0.27 -9.35 1.74
CA SER A 144 1.62 -9.46 2.31
C SER A 144 2.30 -10.77 1.92
N PHE A 145 1.55 -11.87 1.85
CA PHE A 145 2.04 -13.13 1.33
C PHE A 145 2.40 -13.01 -0.17
N GLY A 146 1.60 -12.26 -0.94
CA GLY A 146 1.91 -11.92 -2.34
C GLY A 146 3.28 -11.24 -2.48
N MET A 147 3.58 -10.27 -1.63
CA MET A 147 4.90 -9.63 -1.60
C MET A 147 6.02 -10.66 -1.34
N PHE A 148 5.85 -11.50 -0.31
CA PHE A 148 6.83 -12.53 0.04
C PHE A 148 7.09 -13.52 -1.11
N ALA A 149 6.05 -14.01 -1.76
CA ALA A 149 6.15 -15.03 -2.79
C ALA A 149 6.58 -14.47 -4.16
N MET A 150 6.04 -13.30 -4.55
CA MET A 150 6.24 -12.75 -5.90
C MET A 150 7.62 -12.13 -6.09
N ILE A 151 8.24 -11.54 -5.06
CA ILE A 151 9.51 -10.83 -5.25
C ILE A 151 10.66 -11.79 -5.60
N PRO A 152 10.88 -12.92 -4.89
CA PRO A 152 11.84 -13.92 -5.33
C PRO A 152 11.51 -14.53 -6.68
N GLY A 153 10.22 -14.77 -6.95
CA GLY A 153 9.76 -15.23 -8.27
C GLY A 153 10.07 -14.24 -9.38
N ALA A 154 9.86 -12.94 -9.14
CA ALA A 154 10.20 -11.87 -10.06
C ALA A 154 11.71 -11.81 -10.34
N GLN A 155 12.54 -11.99 -9.31
CA GLN A 155 13.99 -12.05 -9.48
C GLN A 155 14.43 -13.24 -10.31
N ALA A 156 13.82 -14.42 -10.11
CA ALA A 156 14.08 -15.60 -10.92
C ALA A 156 13.67 -15.39 -12.40
N LEU A 157 12.50 -14.80 -12.64
CA LEU A 157 12.05 -14.45 -14.00
C LEU A 157 12.97 -13.43 -14.66
N LEU A 158 13.39 -12.41 -13.93
CA LEU A 158 14.31 -11.38 -14.39
C LEU A 158 15.66 -11.99 -14.82
N SER A 159 16.20 -12.91 -14.01
CA SER A 159 17.46 -13.59 -14.30
C SER A 159 17.36 -14.57 -15.47
N GLY A 160 16.20 -15.21 -15.68
CA GLY A 160 16.01 -16.21 -16.72
C GLY A 160 15.54 -15.65 -18.07
N PHE A 161 14.68 -14.63 -18.07
CA PHE A 161 14.00 -14.12 -19.27
C PHE A 161 14.25 -12.62 -19.52
N GLY A 162 15.08 -11.97 -18.71
CA GLY A 162 15.25 -10.53 -18.76
C GLY A 162 14.01 -9.76 -18.26
N TRP A 163 14.10 -8.44 -18.24
CA TRP A 163 13.02 -7.60 -17.70
C TRP A 163 11.76 -7.63 -18.61
N GLN A 164 11.92 -7.70 -19.94
CA GLN A 164 10.81 -7.80 -20.88
C GLN A 164 10.01 -9.08 -20.64
N GLY A 165 10.69 -10.24 -20.63
CA GLY A 165 10.06 -11.54 -20.43
C GLY A 165 9.40 -11.65 -19.05
N ALA A 166 10.03 -11.13 -18.00
CA ALA A 166 9.44 -11.10 -16.65
C ALA A 166 8.15 -10.27 -16.59
N LEU A 167 8.11 -9.09 -17.25
CA LEU A 167 6.89 -8.28 -17.34
C LEU A 167 5.79 -8.94 -18.17
N GLN A 168 6.14 -9.67 -19.24
CA GLN A 168 5.17 -10.45 -20.02
C GLN A 168 4.54 -11.56 -19.19
N VAL A 169 5.34 -12.30 -18.40
CA VAL A 169 4.82 -13.29 -17.45
C VAL A 169 3.89 -12.64 -16.43
N PHE A 170 4.25 -11.47 -15.91
CA PHE A 170 3.37 -10.71 -15.01
C PHE A 170 2.06 -10.28 -15.68
N ALA A 171 2.09 -9.88 -16.95
CA ALA A 171 0.89 -9.56 -17.71
C ALA A 171 -0.04 -10.79 -17.83
N VAL A 172 0.53 -11.97 -18.07
CA VAL A 172 -0.22 -13.24 -18.08
C VAL A 172 -0.79 -13.54 -16.68
N LEU A 173 -0.01 -13.36 -15.62
CA LEU A 173 -0.50 -13.52 -14.23
C LEU A 173 -1.66 -12.57 -13.91
N CYS A 174 -1.62 -11.32 -14.38
CA CYS A 174 -2.75 -10.39 -14.25
C CYS A 174 -4.02 -10.89 -14.95
N SER A 175 -3.90 -11.66 -16.04
CA SER A 175 -5.05 -12.28 -16.71
C SER A 175 -5.78 -13.29 -15.83
N PHE A 176 -5.10 -13.94 -14.87
CA PHE A 176 -5.77 -14.78 -13.87
C PHE A 176 -6.66 -13.97 -12.92
N MET A 177 -6.35 -12.69 -12.68
CA MET A 177 -7.26 -11.82 -11.91
C MET A 177 -8.59 -11.63 -12.64
N VAL A 178 -8.58 -11.54 -13.99
CA VAL A 178 -9.79 -11.53 -14.82
C VAL A 178 -10.58 -12.83 -14.61
N MET A 179 -9.90 -13.96 -14.70
CA MET A 179 -10.51 -15.27 -14.48
C MET A 179 -11.15 -15.35 -13.08
N PHE A 180 -10.42 -14.97 -12.03
CA PHE A 180 -10.97 -14.96 -10.67
C PHE A 180 -12.18 -14.04 -10.56
N ALA A 181 -12.14 -12.85 -11.15
CA ALA A 181 -13.25 -11.92 -11.14
C ALA A 181 -14.49 -12.47 -11.89
N LEU A 182 -14.29 -13.22 -12.98
CA LEU A 182 -15.41 -13.85 -13.72
C LEU A 182 -16.21 -14.84 -12.84
N PHE A 183 -15.53 -15.56 -11.95
CA PHE A 183 -16.16 -16.48 -11.00
C PHE A 183 -16.73 -15.78 -9.75
N MET A 184 -16.44 -14.50 -9.53
CA MET A 184 -17.08 -13.73 -8.45
C MET A 184 -18.56 -13.56 -8.74
N ARG A 185 -19.41 -14.17 -7.90
CA ARG A 185 -20.85 -13.92 -7.93
C ARG A 185 -21.13 -12.57 -7.26
N THR A 186 -21.73 -11.65 -7.97
CA THR A 186 -22.22 -10.39 -7.41
C THR A 186 -23.36 -10.70 -6.44
N ALA A 187 -23.13 -10.56 -5.15
CA ALA A 187 -24.21 -10.52 -4.19
C ALA A 187 -25.05 -9.26 -4.43
N LYS A 188 -26.38 -9.41 -4.46
CA LYS A 188 -27.27 -8.24 -4.40
C LYS A 188 -26.93 -7.46 -3.12
N PRO A 189 -26.97 -6.13 -3.13
CA PRO A 189 -26.76 -5.35 -1.92
C PRO A 189 -27.72 -5.86 -0.83
N GLN A 190 -27.18 -6.38 0.25
CA GLN A 190 -28.00 -6.64 1.43
C GLN A 190 -28.35 -5.30 2.04
N ALA A 191 -29.62 -4.97 2.02
CA ALA A 191 -30.20 -3.74 2.57
C ALA A 191 -30.13 -3.64 4.12
N ASN A 192 -29.35 -4.51 4.78
CA ASN A 192 -29.47 -4.75 6.23
C ASN A 192 -28.45 -4.02 7.12
N ASN A 193 -27.72 -3.01 6.67
CA ASN A 193 -26.84 -2.24 7.56
C ASN A 193 -27.40 -0.87 7.97
N ALA A 194 -28.66 -0.57 7.67
CA ALA A 194 -29.28 0.70 8.09
C ALA A 194 -29.92 0.65 9.51
N ALA A 195 -29.99 -0.52 10.15
CA ALA A 195 -30.81 -0.70 11.34
C ALA A 195 -30.19 -0.25 12.68
N ASN A 196 -28.93 0.21 12.71
CA ASN A 196 -28.27 0.71 13.94
C ASN A 196 -27.55 2.05 13.73
N ALA A 197 -27.88 2.82 12.72
CA ALA A 197 -27.47 4.22 12.67
C ALA A 197 -28.47 5.01 13.52
N GLN A 198 -28.16 5.28 14.80
CA GLN A 198 -28.71 6.43 15.50
C GLN A 198 -28.68 7.61 14.53
N GLU A 199 -29.74 8.40 14.51
CA GLU A 199 -29.94 9.55 13.60
C GLU A 199 -28.84 10.62 13.75
N ASP A 200 -27.66 10.28 13.30
CA ASP A 200 -26.62 11.28 13.07
C ASP A 200 -27.04 12.06 11.80
N THR A 201 -27.60 13.22 11.98
CA THR A 201 -28.12 14.10 10.92
C THR A 201 -27.02 14.83 10.15
N GLN A 202 -25.74 14.65 10.52
CA GLN A 202 -24.60 15.33 9.91
C GLN A 202 -24.53 15.07 8.40
N THR A 203 -24.39 16.12 7.63
CA THR A 203 -24.12 16.04 6.18
C THR A 203 -22.64 15.81 5.90
N LEU A 204 -22.30 15.31 4.70
CA LEU A 204 -20.92 15.15 4.28
C LEU A 204 -20.12 16.46 4.33
N LYS A 205 -20.74 17.58 3.95
CA LYS A 205 -20.12 18.92 3.98
C LYS A 205 -19.74 19.33 5.41
N GLU A 206 -20.62 19.05 6.36
CA GLU A 206 -20.36 19.32 7.79
C GLU A 206 -19.26 18.41 8.33
N ALA A 207 -19.26 17.12 7.98
CA ALA A 207 -18.20 16.18 8.36
C ALA A 207 -16.83 16.60 7.85
N LEU A 208 -16.74 17.05 6.60
CA LEU A 208 -15.50 17.58 6.02
C LEU A 208 -15.07 18.86 6.74
N LYS A 209 -16.01 19.80 6.98
CA LYS A 209 -15.71 21.05 7.69
C LYS A 209 -15.20 20.76 9.12
N GLU A 210 -15.83 19.85 9.85
CA GLU A 210 -15.43 19.40 11.18
C GLU A 210 -14.03 18.78 11.17
N ALA A 211 -13.77 17.87 10.21
CA ALA A 211 -12.48 17.19 10.09
C ALA A 211 -11.34 18.17 9.74
N PHE A 212 -11.53 19.05 8.76
CA PHE A 212 -10.51 20.02 8.38
C PHE A 212 -10.27 21.11 9.43
N ALA A 213 -11.24 21.39 10.31
CA ALA A 213 -11.05 22.25 11.46
C ALA A 213 -10.28 21.59 12.63
N HIS A 214 -10.18 20.26 12.63
CA HIS A 214 -9.55 19.51 13.71
C HIS A 214 -8.03 19.36 13.50
N LYS A 215 -7.22 19.97 14.35
CA LYS A 215 -5.75 19.92 14.26
C LYS A 215 -5.18 18.50 14.18
N GLY A 216 -5.75 17.57 14.96
CA GLY A 216 -5.33 16.15 14.93
C GLY A 216 -5.51 15.49 13.57
N TYR A 217 -6.49 15.92 12.78
CA TYR A 217 -6.70 15.38 11.45
C TYR A 217 -5.53 15.69 10.50
N TRP A 218 -5.02 16.93 10.53
CA TRP A 218 -3.83 17.33 9.75
C TRP A 218 -2.55 16.61 10.20
N LEU A 219 -2.41 16.35 11.52
CA LEU A 219 -1.29 15.58 12.03
C LEU A 219 -1.35 14.12 11.57
N ILE A 220 -2.57 13.53 11.50
CA ILE A 220 -2.78 12.20 10.92
C ILE A 220 -2.40 12.19 9.44
N HIS A 221 -2.80 13.20 8.66
CA HIS A 221 -2.38 13.36 7.26
C HIS A 221 -0.87 13.41 7.12
N ALA A 222 -0.19 14.27 7.90
CA ALA A 222 1.25 14.42 7.86
C ALA A 222 1.98 13.11 8.22
N GLY A 223 1.54 12.40 9.26
CA GLY A 223 2.13 11.12 9.63
C GLY A 223 1.91 10.04 8.57
N PHE A 224 0.73 9.98 7.95
CA PHE A 224 0.46 8.97 6.94
C PHE A 224 1.13 9.30 5.59
N PHE A 225 1.37 10.57 5.30
CA PHE A 225 2.27 11.00 4.22
C PHE A 225 3.68 10.40 4.40
N VAL A 226 4.26 10.53 5.59
CA VAL A 226 5.58 9.95 5.89
C VAL A 226 5.58 8.43 5.72
N CYS A 227 4.49 7.75 6.08
CA CYS A 227 4.36 6.32 5.81
C CYS A 227 4.50 6.01 4.32
N GLY A 228 3.73 6.71 3.49
CA GLY A 228 3.77 6.53 2.04
C GLY A 228 5.16 6.78 1.46
N PHE A 229 5.82 7.84 1.92
CA PHE A 229 7.17 8.19 1.51
C PHE A 229 8.15 7.04 1.80
N HIS A 230 8.16 6.51 3.02
CA HIS A 230 9.07 5.42 3.42
C HIS A 230 8.80 4.14 2.65
N VAL A 231 7.52 3.74 2.55
CA VAL A 231 7.12 2.50 1.89
C VAL A 231 7.58 2.51 0.44
N MET A 232 7.36 3.60 -0.29
CA MET A 232 7.70 3.61 -1.71
C MET A 232 9.16 3.93 -1.97
N PHE A 233 9.81 4.74 -1.15
CA PHE A 233 11.26 4.90 -1.23
C PHE A 233 11.97 3.55 -1.05
N ILE A 234 11.69 2.83 0.02
CA ILE A 234 12.35 1.56 0.32
C ILE A 234 12.01 0.51 -0.75
N ALA A 235 10.71 0.34 -1.10
CA ALA A 235 10.31 -0.66 -2.09
C ALA A 235 10.92 -0.41 -3.49
N THR A 236 11.14 0.86 -3.86
CA THR A 236 11.64 1.23 -5.17
C THR A 236 13.17 1.23 -5.23
N HIS A 237 13.83 1.75 -4.19
CA HIS A 237 15.26 2.05 -4.23
C HIS A 237 16.16 1.10 -3.45
N LEU A 238 15.62 0.29 -2.51
CA LEU A 238 16.44 -0.66 -1.76
C LEU A 238 17.21 -1.63 -2.67
N PRO A 239 16.62 -2.20 -3.75
CA PRO A 239 17.38 -3.08 -4.64
C PRO A 239 18.58 -2.40 -5.28
N SER A 240 18.40 -1.19 -5.81
CA SER A 240 19.49 -0.42 -6.42
C SER A 240 20.54 0.03 -5.39
N TYR A 241 20.12 0.38 -4.18
CA TYR A 241 21.02 0.72 -3.09
C TYR A 241 21.91 -0.47 -2.68
N LEU A 242 21.34 -1.68 -2.60
CA LEU A 242 22.11 -2.89 -2.28
C LEU A 242 23.05 -3.27 -3.43
N ALA A 243 22.64 -3.08 -4.69
CA ALA A 243 23.49 -3.28 -5.84
C ALA A 243 24.70 -2.32 -5.85
N ASP A 244 24.51 -1.04 -5.45
CA ASP A 244 25.60 -0.07 -5.28
C ASP A 244 26.58 -0.43 -4.14
N LYS A 245 26.24 -1.39 -3.30
CA LYS A 245 27.09 -1.98 -2.26
C LYS A 245 27.68 -3.34 -2.68
N ASP A 246 27.67 -3.63 -3.99
CA ASP A 246 28.17 -4.88 -4.58
C ASP A 246 27.49 -6.15 -4.03
N LEU A 247 26.25 -6.04 -3.52
CA LEU A 247 25.49 -7.17 -3.03
C LEU A 247 24.71 -7.86 -4.16
N PRO A 248 24.57 -9.19 -4.12
CA PRO A 248 23.82 -9.94 -5.12
C PRO A 248 22.35 -9.47 -5.22
N ALA A 249 21.77 -9.50 -6.39
CA ALA A 249 20.36 -9.16 -6.62
C ALA A 249 19.40 -10.05 -5.79
N SER A 250 19.79 -11.29 -5.49
CA SER A 250 19.07 -12.18 -4.58
C SER A 250 18.93 -11.61 -3.17
N THR A 251 19.94 -10.90 -2.67
CA THR A 251 19.91 -10.25 -1.35
C THR A 251 18.80 -9.19 -1.30
N ALA A 252 18.68 -8.37 -2.35
CA ALA A 252 17.62 -7.37 -2.44
C ALA A 252 16.22 -8.01 -2.52
N ALA A 253 16.08 -9.05 -3.33
CA ALA A 253 14.82 -9.79 -3.46
C ALA A 253 14.42 -10.43 -2.11
N MET A 254 15.36 -11.04 -1.40
CA MET A 254 15.12 -11.64 -0.07
C MET A 254 14.80 -10.59 0.99
N ALA A 255 15.51 -9.46 1.03
CA ALA A 255 15.21 -8.38 1.97
C ALA A 255 13.79 -7.86 1.80
N LEU A 256 13.36 -7.61 0.55
CA LEU A 256 11.99 -7.19 0.26
C LEU A 256 10.96 -8.32 0.52
N ALA A 257 11.30 -9.59 0.30
CA ALA A 257 10.44 -10.71 0.67
C ALA A 257 10.23 -10.76 2.19
N TYR A 258 11.29 -10.54 2.98
CA TYR A 258 11.16 -10.42 4.44
C TYR A 258 10.27 -9.26 4.87
N VAL A 259 10.27 -8.13 4.14
CA VAL A 259 9.28 -7.08 4.38
C VAL A 259 7.86 -7.65 4.28
N GLY A 260 7.56 -8.45 3.27
CA GLY A 260 6.25 -9.07 3.07
C GLY A 260 5.83 -9.99 4.20
N ILE A 261 6.67 -10.95 4.57
CA ILE A 261 6.31 -11.94 5.59
C ILE A 261 6.23 -11.31 6.99
N PHE A 262 7.18 -10.46 7.36
CA PHE A 262 7.18 -9.80 8.67
C PHE A 262 6.08 -8.74 8.79
N ASN A 263 5.58 -8.19 7.67
CA ASN A 263 4.41 -7.32 7.67
C ASN A 263 3.13 -8.04 8.15
N ILE A 264 2.99 -9.35 7.93
CA ILE A 264 1.85 -10.13 8.45
C ILE A 264 1.85 -10.07 9.98
N PHE A 265 2.99 -10.40 10.58
CA PHE A 265 3.15 -10.41 12.05
C PHE A 265 3.04 -9.00 12.63
N GLY A 266 3.70 -8.02 11.98
CA GLY A 266 3.70 -6.63 12.42
C GLY A 266 2.31 -6.00 12.37
N SER A 267 1.56 -6.19 11.29
CA SER A 267 0.20 -5.64 11.18
C SER A 267 -0.74 -6.21 12.25
N TYR A 268 -0.61 -7.51 12.57
CA TYR A 268 -1.35 -8.12 13.67
C TYR A 268 -0.94 -7.54 15.03
N PHE A 269 0.37 -7.48 15.30
CA PHE A 269 0.90 -6.96 16.57
C PHE A 269 0.45 -5.52 16.82
N TRP A 270 0.65 -4.62 15.85
CA TRP A 270 0.29 -3.21 15.98
C TRP A 270 -1.23 -3.01 16.08
N GLY A 271 -2.02 -3.87 15.44
CA GLY A 271 -3.47 -3.90 15.60
C GLY A 271 -3.88 -4.23 17.03
N VAL A 272 -3.30 -5.28 17.64
CA VAL A 272 -3.55 -5.66 19.04
C VAL A 272 -3.09 -4.55 20.00
N MET A 273 -1.96 -3.91 19.72
CA MET A 273 -1.49 -2.78 20.53
C MET A 273 -2.45 -1.59 20.45
N ALA A 274 -3.05 -1.33 19.28
CA ALA A 274 -4.06 -0.28 19.09
C ALA A 274 -5.35 -0.52 19.91
N ASP A 275 -5.70 -1.77 20.19
CA ASP A 275 -6.86 -2.13 21.00
C ASP A 275 -6.56 -2.03 22.51
N ARG A 276 -5.30 -2.23 22.91
CA ARG A 276 -4.89 -2.25 24.32
C ARG A 276 -4.39 -0.90 24.85
N PHE A 277 -3.81 -0.08 23.97
CA PHE A 277 -3.17 1.16 24.33
C PHE A 277 -3.73 2.33 23.52
N ASN A 278 -3.41 3.55 23.96
CA ASN A 278 -3.79 4.75 23.25
C ASN A 278 -3.13 4.78 21.85
N LYS A 279 -3.96 4.85 20.80
CA LYS A 279 -3.53 4.74 19.41
C LYS A 279 -2.47 5.76 18.99
N ARG A 280 -2.52 7.00 19.51
CA ARG A 280 -1.52 8.03 19.20
C ARG A 280 -0.13 7.65 19.73
N HIS A 281 -0.05 7.08 20.94
CA HIS A 281 1.22 6.62 21.52
C HIS A 281 1.75 5.39 20.79
N VAL A 282 0.88 4.45 20.41
CA VAL A 282 1.25 3.28 19.62
C VAL A 282 1.79 3.70 18.25
N MET A 283 1.16 4.70 17.61
CA MET A 283 1.62 5.25 16.34
C MET A 283 2.98 5.92 16.48
N SER A 284 3.16 6.74 17.54
CA SER A 284 4.45 7.36 17.83
C SER A 284 5.54 6.31 18.07
N ALA A 285 5.26 5.25 18.84
CA ALA A 285 6.21 4.16 19.10
C ALA A 285 6.58 3.41 17.82
N LEU A 286 5.62 3.17 16.92
CA LEU A 286 5.86 2.54 15.62
C LEU A 286 6.82 3.40 14.76
N TYR A 287 6.60 4.71 14.68
CA TYR A 287 7.49 5.59 13.92
C TYR A 287 8.86 5.77 14.58
N LEU A 288 8.92 5.78 15.91
CA LEU A 288 10.19 5.77 16.63
C LEU A 288 10.98 4.48 16.35
N MET A 289 10.31 3.33 16.32
CA MET A 289 10.94 2.08 15.91
C MET A 289 11.46 2.14 14.47
N ARG A 290 10.70 2.74 13.52
CA ARG A 290 11.20 2.98 12.16
C ARG A 290 12.44 3.86 12.15
N THR A 291 12.48 4.92 12.96
CA THR A 291 13.66 5.79 13.09
C THR A 291 14.88 4.98 13.49
N VAL A 292 14.76 4.13 14.50
CA VAL A 292 15.87 3.28 14.97
C VAL A 292 16.27 2.26 13.91
N VAL A 293 15.30 1.58 13.29
CA VAL A 293 15.58 0.54 12.27
C VAL A 293 16.27 1.14 11.04
N ILE A 294 15.78 2.26 10.52
CA ILE A 294 16.38 2.91 9.35
C ILE A 294 17.73 3.51 9.73
N GLY A 295 17.82 4.19 10.88
CA GLY A 295 19.07 4.77 11.38
C GLY A 295 20.17 3.72 11.58
N ALA A 296 19.84 2.58 12.17
CA ALA A 296 20.76 1.47 12.32
C ALA A 296 21.23 0.92 10.96
N PHE A 297 20.31 0.77 10.00
CA PHE A 297 20.66 0.28 8.66
C PHE A 297 21.59 1.22 7.90
N VAL A 298 21.43 2.53 8.05
CA VAL A 298 22.28 3.54 7.38
C VAL A 298 23.67 3.64 8.02
N THR A 299 23.77 3.41 9.34
CA THR A 299 25.02 3.55 10.09
C THR A 299 25.87 2.29 10.18
N LEU A 300 25.26 1.11 10.06
CA LEU A 300 25.95 -0.16 10.11
C LEU A 300 26.48 -0.56 8.72
N PRO A 301 27.53 -1.41 8.66
CA PRO A 301 28.00 -1.97 7.40
C PRO A 301 26.86 -2.69 6.67
N VAL A 302 26.66 -2.36 5.40
CA VAL A 302 25.63 -3.00 4.57
C VAL A 302 26.15 -4.35 4.06
N THR A 303 25.56 -5.42 4.55
CA THR A 303 25.87 -6.82 4.22
C THR A 303 24.57 -7.57 3.92
N GLU A 304 24.66 -8.80 3.42
CA GLU A 304 23.49 -9.65 3.22
C GLU A 304 22.69 -9.85 4.52
N HIS A 305 23.38 -10.04 5.65
CA HIS A 305 22.74 -10.21 6.96
C HIS A 305 22.04 -8.93 7.45
N THR A 306 22.72 -7.77 7.35
CA THR A 306 22.11 -6.51 7.78
C THR A 306 20.93 -6.12 6.87
N ALA A 307 20.99 -6.41 5.57
CA ALA A 307 19.88 -6.23 4.64
C ALA A 307 18.68 -7.14 4.99
N ALA A 308 18.93 -8.39 5.33
CA ALA A 308 17.89 -9.33 5.75
C ALA A 308 17.23 -8.90 7.08
N ILE A 309 18.03 -8.50 8.08
CA ILE A 309 17.54 -7.97 9.36
C ILE A 309 16.72 -6.70 9.15
N PHE A 310 17.23 -5.78 8.32
CA PHE A 310 16.49 -4.56 7.95
C PHE A 310 15.15 -4.89 7.31
N GLY A 311 15.12 -5.80 6.31
CA GLY A 311 13.89 -6.23 5.66
C GLY A 311 12.86 -6.78 6.65
N GLY A 312 13.28 -7.62 7.61
CA GLY A 312 12.41 -8.13 8.67
C GLY A 312 11.92 -7.04 9.63
N ALA A 313 12.83 -6.21 10.14
CA ALA A 313 12.51 -5.17 11.11
C ALA A 313 11.62 -4.07 10.52
N ILE A 314 11.93 -3.58 9.32
CA ILE A 314 11.10 -2.58 8.64
C ILE A 314 9.76 -3.19 8.21
N GLY A 315 9.75 -4.46 7.81
CA GLY A 315 8.55 -5.22 7.50
C GLY A 315 7.59 -5.30 8.67
N PHE A 316 8.09 -5.53 9.87
CA PHE A 316 7.28 -5.53 11.09
C PHE A 316 6.60 -4.18 11.35
N CYS A 317 7.18 -3.09 10.89
CA CYS A 317 6.59 -1.74 10.96
C CYS A 317 5.83 -1.34 9.68
N TRP A 318 5.76 -2.18 8.62
CA TRP A 318 5.43 -1.75 7.25
C TRP A 318 4.04 -1.14 7.12
N LEU A 319 3.00 -1.92 7.32
CA LEU A 319 1.60 -1.47 7.20
C LEU A 319 0.85 -1.45 8.55
N GLY A 320 1.54 -1.58 9.68
CA GLY A 320 0.95 -1.43 11.01
C GLY A 320 0.30 -0.07 11.22
N THR A 321 0.73 0.95 10.47
CA THR A 321 0.12 2.30 10.48
C THR A 321 -1.30 2.33 9.92
N VAL A 322 -1.68 1.42 9.01
CA VAL A 322 -2.99 1.42 8.34
C VAL A 322 -4.15 1.23 9.32
N PRO A 323 -4.20 0.16 10.16
CA PRO A 323 -5.27 0.00 11.14
C PRO A 323 -5.24 1.08 12.23
N LEU A 324 -4.05 1.55 12.62
CA LEU A 324 -3.90 2.64 13.59
C LEU A 324 -4.50 3.95 13.07
N THR A 325 -4.17 4.33 11.83
CA THR A 325 -4.66 5.57 11.19
C THR A 325 -6.17 5.54 11.01
N SER A 326 -6.71 4.46 10.42
CA SER A 326 -8.16 4.31 10.25
C SER A 326 -8.89 4.26 11.59
N GLY A 327 -8.28 3.62 12.59
CA GLY A 327 -8.78 3.56 13.96
C GLY A 327 -8.83 4.94 14.65
N LEU A 328 -7.81 5.79 14.46
CA LEU A 328 -7.81 7.18 14.96
C LEU A 328 -8.89 8.02 14.29
N VAL A 329 -9.01 7.97 12.97
CA VAL A 329 -10.06 8.69 12.22
C VAL A 329 -11.46 8.27 12.72
N ARG A 330 -11.68 6.96 12.87
CA ARG A 330 -12.94 6.42 13.41
C ARG A 330 -13.21 6.87 14.85
N GLN A 331 -12.19 6.87 15.70
CA GLN A 331 -12.31 7.26 17.11
C GLN A 331 -12.67 8.74 17.28
N ILE A 332 -12.08 9.61 16.46
CA ILE A 332 -12.29 11.06 16.55
C ILE A 332 -13.62 11.45 15.89
N PHE A 333 -13.91 10.99 14.66
CA PHE A 333 -15.01 11.49 13.83
C PHE A 333 -16.22 10.53 13.72
N GLY A 334 -16.12 9.30 14.27
CA GLY A 334 -17.16 8.29 14.17
C GLY A 334 -17.08 7.47 12.90
N ALA A 335 -18.08 6.60 12.69
CA ALA A 335 -18.09 5.62 11.61
C ALA A 335 -18.79 6.10 10.33
N ARG A 336 -19.68 7.11 10.40
CA ARG A 336 -20.59 7.50 9.32
C ARG A 336 -19.84 7.86 8.02
N TYR A 337 -18.86 8.76 8.10
CA TYR A 337 -18.06 9.20 6.95
C TYR A 337 -16.61 8.71 6.98
N LEU A 338 -16.36 7.61 7.71
CA LEU A 338 -15.01 7.03 7.86
C LEU A 338 -14.35 6.77 6.51
N SER A 339 -15.05 6.20 5.56
CA SER A 339 -14.48 5.88 4.24
C SER A 339 -14.01 7.13 3.50
N THR A 340 -14.77 8.22 3.57
CA THR A 340 -14.38 9.49 2.92
C THR A 340 -13.20 10.14 3.64
N LEU A 341 -13.29 10.28 4.96
CA LEU A 341 -12.23 10.94 5.74
C LEU A 341 -10.93 10.15 5.71
N TYR A 342 -10.99 8.83 5.88
CA TYR A 342 -9.80 7.99 5.75
C TYR A 342 -9.30 7.93 4.30
N GLY A 343 -10.18 7.98 3.31
CA GLY A 343 -9.82 8.06 1.89
C GLY A 343 -8.98 9.29 1.56
N LEU A 344 -9.29 10.46 2.15
CA LEU A 344 -8.47 11.67 2.01
C LEU A 344 -7.10 11.51 2.68
N VAL A 345 -7.05 10.90 3.86
CA VAL A 345 -5.78 10.58 4.53
C VAL A 345 -4.98 9.59 3.69
N PHE A 346 -5.61 8.58 3.10
CA PHE A 346 -4.96 7.63 2.20
C PHE A 346 -4.44 8.30 0.91
N PHE A 347 -5.17 9.27 0.36
CA PHE A 347 -4.66 10.06 -0.76
C PHE A 347 -3.35 10.78 -0.40
N THR A 348 -3.27 11.36 0.81
CA THR A 348 -2.03 12.00 1.29
C THR A 348 -0.88 10.99 1.41
N HIS A 349 -1.16 9.75 1.82
CA HIS A 349 -0.18 8.66 1.77
C HIS A 349 0.34 8.42 0.34
N GLN A 350 -0.54 8.46 -0.65
CA GLN A 350 -0.14 8.26 -2.05
C GLN A 350 0.68 9.44 -2.60
N VAL A 351 0.42 10.66 -2.14
CA VAL A 351 1.29 11.82 -2.40
C VAL A 351 2.67 11.60 -1.78
N GLY A 352 2.73 11.09 -0.54
CA GLY A 352 4.00 10.68 0.10
C GLY A 352 4.71 9.60 -0.71
N SER A 353 3.97 8.60 -1.18
CA SER A 353 4.49 7.52 -2.03
C SER A 353 5.06 8.02 -3.34
N PHE A 354 4.39 8.98 -3.99
CA PHE A 354 4.89 9.67 -5.17
C PHE A 354 6.25 10.31 -4.91
N LEU A 355 6.34 11.13 -3.85
CA LEU A 355 7.60 11.82 -3.53
C LEU A 355 8.70 10.85 -3.10
N GLY A 356 8.38 9.81 -2.32
CA GLY A 356 9.37 8.82 -1.88
C GLY A 356 9.99 8.05 -3.04
N ALA A 357 9.18 7.68 -4.03
CA ALA A 357 9.70 7.03 -5.23
C ALA A 357 10.52 8.01 -6.09
N TRP A 358 9.92 9.14 -6.49
CA TRP A 358 10.54 10.06 -7.44
C TRP A 358 11.81 10.73 -6.90
N VAL A 359 11.72 11.33 -5.70
CA VAL A 359 12.83 12.09 -5.11
C VAL A 359 14.04 11.19 -4.85
N GLY A 360 13.82 9.89 -4.57
CA GLY A 360 14.92 8.93 -4.42
C GLY A 360 15.77 8.80 -5.67
N GLY A 361 15.15 8.67 -6.85
CA GLY A 361 15.85 8.60 -8.12
C GLY A 361 16.55 9.91 -8.48
N ARG A 362 15.84 11.04 -8.31
CA ARG A 362 16.39 12.38 -8.58
C ARG A 362 17.59 12.72 -7.72
N ILE A 363 17.55 12.41 -6.43
CA ILE A 363 18.69 12.63 -5.51
C ILE A 363 19.88 11.77 -5.93
N TYR A 364 19.63 10.50 -6.26
CA TYR A 364 20.71 9.64 -6.73
C TYR A 364 21.35 10.17 -8.01
N ASP A 365 20.56 10.54 -9.01
CA ASP A 365 21.07 11.03 -10.30
C ASP A 365 21.85 12.34 -10.16
N TYR A 366 21.51 13.15 -9.15
CA TYR A 366 22.21 14.42 -8.88
C TYR A 366 23.49 14.27 -8.02
N TYR A 367 23.41 13.42 -6.96
CA TYR A 367 24.53 13.30 -5.98
C TYR A 367 25.38 12.04 -6.17
N GLY A 368 24.95 11.07 -6.98
CA GLY A 368 25.59 9.77 -7.10
C GLY A 368 25.47 8.88 -5.86
N SER A 369 24.63 9.25 -4.90
CA SER A 369 24.43 8.53 -3.62
C SER A 369 23.01 8.63 -3.11
N TYR A 370 22.56 7.57 -2.41
CA TYR A 370 21.30 7.56 -1.67
C TYR A 370 21.43 8.12 -0.24
N ASP A 371 22.61 8.46 0.25
CA ASP A 371 22.81 8.88 1.63
C ASP A 371 21.92 10.07 2.05
N PRO A 372 21.77 11.14 1.23
CA PRO A 372 20.93 12.27 1.62
C PRO A 372 19.47 11.88 1.84
N ILE A 373 18.93 10.99 1.00
CA ILE A 373 17.52 10.57 1.14
C ILE A 373 17.34 9.54 2.25
N TRP A 374 18.31 8.66 2.50
CA TRP A 374 18.27 7.77 3.66
C TRP A 374 18.20 8.55 4.97
N TRP A 375 19.07 9.54 5.15
CA TRP A 375 19.03 10.41 6.34
C TRP A 375 17.73 11.21 6.41
N SER A 376 17.20 11.67 5.27
CA SER A 376 15.89 12.32 5.23
C SER A 376 14.76 11.38 5.73
N THR A 377 14.83 10.09 5.40
CA THR A 377 13.84 9.11 5.92
C THR A 377 13.95 8.94 7.43
N VAL A 378 15.16 8.92 8.00
CA VAL A 378 15.37 8.87 9.47
C VAL A 378 14.72 10.09 10.14
N VAL A 379 15.00 11.29 9.62
CA VAL A 379 14.46 12.55 10.16
C VAL A 379 12.93 12.57 10.04
N LEU A 380 12.39 12.19 8.87
CA LEU A 380 10.93 12.13 8.66
C LEU A 380 10.27 11.12 9.60
N ALA A 381 10.87 9.95 9.85
CA ALA A 381 10.36 8.98 10.79
C ALA A 381 10.29 9.55 12.21
N PHE A 382 11.36 10.24 12.64
CA PHE A 382 11.41 10.88 13.95
C PHE A 382 10.39 12.01 14.08
N ILE A 383 10.26 12.88 13.08
CA ILE A 383 9.24 13.92 13.05
C ILE A 383 7.84 13.28 13.12
N ALA A 384 7.60 12.20 12.35
CA ALA A 384 6.32 11.49 12.40
C ALA A 384 6.03 10.93 13.80
N ALA A 385 7.03 10.40 14.51
CA ALA A 385 6.85 9.96 15.89
C ALA A 385 6.41 11.12 16.79
N LEU A 386 7.03 12.28 16.67
CA LEU A 386 6.72 13.45 17.49
C LEU A 386 5.34 14.06 17.21
N ILE A 387 4.96 14.18 15.94
CA ILE A 387 3.69 14.82 15.56
C ILE A 387 2.45 13.98 15.94
N HIS A 388 2.61 12.68 16.20
CA HIS A 388 1.50 11.87 16.70
C HIS A 388 1.20 12.10 18.19
N LEU A 389 2.17 12.53 18.98
CA LEU A 389 1.99 12.74 20.44
C LEU A 389 0.92 13.80 20.77
N PRO A 390 0.89 14.99 20.11
CA PRO A 390 -0.10 16.02 20.43
C PRO A 390 -1.49 15.79 19.82
N ILE A 391 -1.73 14.67 19.11
CA ILE A 391 -3.05 14.39 18.54
C ILE A 391 -4.08 14.31 19.68
N ASN A 392 -5.10 15.15 19.62
CA ASN A 392 -6.28 14.99 20.44
C ASN A 392 -7.15 13.88 19.84
N ASP A 393 -7.12 12.71 20.45
CA ASP A 393 -7.82 11.51 19.98
C ASP A 393 -9.18 11.29 20.67
N LYS A 394 -9.67 12.30 21.40
CA LYS A 394 -11.02 12.29 21.98
C LYS A 394 -12.05 12.45 20.84
N PRO A 395 -13.20 11.77 20.95
CA PRO A 395 -14.32 11.98 20.03
C PRO A 395 -14.71 13.46 19.96
N VAL A 396 -15.11 13.92 18.79
CA VAL A 396 -15.66 15.27 18.60
C VAL A 396 -16.93 15.46 19.43
N PRO A 397 -17.24 16.70 19.89
CA PRO A 397 -18.35 16.96 20.84
C PRO A 397 -19.69 16.36 20.41
N ARG A 398 -19.98 16.33 19.14
CA ARG A 398 -21.18 15.74 18.55
C ARG A 398 -21.40 14.27 18.96
N LEU A 399 -20.33 13.48 19.01
CA LEU A 399 -20.42 12.05 19.36
C LEU A 399 -20.66 11.84 20.87
N ASN A 400 -20.24 12.78 21.72
CA ASN A 400 -20.47 12.68 23.16
C ASN A 400 -21.93 13.02 23.51
N LEU A 401 -22.62 13.87 22.72
CA LEU A 401 -24.03 14.22 22.93
C LEU A 401 -24.97 13.09 22.54
N ALA A 402 -24.55 12.20 21.63
CA ALA A 402 -25.34 11.04 21.19
C ALA A 402 -25.31 9.86 22.19
N THR A 403 -24.44 9.90 23.21
CA THR A 403 -24.28 8.87 24.25
C THR A 403 -24.79 9.31 25.60
N ALA A 404 -25.22 10.57 25.76
CA ALA A 404 -25.87 11.14 26.95
C ALA A 404 -27.39 11.18 26.76
#